data_4f2c5cc238907fc7fd486510b67b2536
#
_entry.id   4f2c5cc238907fc7fd486510b67b2536
#
_cell.length_a   1.000
_cell.length_b   1.000
_cell.length_c   1.000
_cell.angle_alpha   90.00
_cell.angle_beta   90.00
_cell.angle_gamma   90.00
#
_symmetry.space_group_name_H-M   'P 1'
#
loop_
_entity.id
_entity.type
_entity.pdbx_description
1 polymer ?
#
loop_
_entity_poly.entity_id
_entity_poly.type
_entity_poly.pdbx_seq_one_letter_code
_entity_poly.pdbx_strand_id
1 'polypeptide(L)'
;MAVTEITVTSFGYLHGAPPEAHLTLDLRRHFRDPHVDPTLRDLTANDLPVRGAVLTTPGIRELIVATALLADAYEAGPAEAPLTIAVGCAGGRHRAATVAMALARRLSKTGIPVDLVHRDLDKPVHERTADGDAVTPARG
;
A
#
# COMPACT_ATOMS: atom_id res chain seq x y z
N MET A 1 12.01 -4.38 -22.50
CA MET A 1 12.09 -4.52 -21.05
C MET A 1 11.40 -5.81 -20.64
N ALA A 2 11.98 -6.60 -19.73
CA ALA A 2 11.38 -7.85 -19.27
C ALA A 2 10.06 -7.61 -18.53
N VAL A 3 9.98 -6.54 -17.74
CA VAL A 3 8.73 -6.12 -17.13
C VAL A 3 8.02 -5.16 -18.08
N THR A 4 6.87 -5.59 -18.59
CA THR A 4 6.13 -4.83 -19.61
C THR A 4 5.30 -3.69 -19.03
N GLU A 5 4.79 -3.87 -17.81
CA GLU A 5 4.05 -2.87 -17.06
C GLU A 5 4.05 -3.26 -15.58
N ILE A 6 3.81 -2.29 -14.70
CA ILE A 6 3.69 -2.52 -13.26
C ILE A 6 2.34 -2.01 -12.79
N THR A 7 1.63 -2.82 -12.01
CA THR A 7 0.44 -2.37 -11.28
C THR A 7 0.73 -2.43 -9.79
N VAL A 8 0.53 -1.31 -9.10
CA VAL A 8 0.64 -1.20 -7.64
C VAL A 8 -0.76 -0.98 -7.10
N THR A 9 -1.24 -1.91 -6.27
CA THR A 9 -2.59 -1.86 -5.71
C THR A 9 -2.51 -1.75 -4.19
N SER A 10 -3.10 -0.70 -3.62
CA SER A 10 -3.29 -0.62 -2.17
C SER A 10 -4.62 -1.24 -1.78
N PHE A 11 -4.67 -1.85 -0.61
CA PHE A 11 -5.88 -2.49 -0.10
C PHE A 11 -5.90 -2.54 1.42
N GLY A 12 -7.09 -2.80 1.99
CA GLY A 12 -7.28 -3.03 3.41
C GLY A 12 -7.72 -4.46 3.67
N TYR A 13 -7.02 -5.15 4.56
CA TYR A 13 -7.37 -6.53 4.92
C TYR A 13 -8.78 -6.64 5.53
N LEU A 14 -9.29 -5.57 6.15
CA LEU A 14 -10.64 -5.55 6.72
C LEU A 14 -11.75 -5.48 5.65
N HIS A 15 -11.41 -5.20 4.41
CA HIS A 15 -12.35 -5.07 3.30
C HIS A 15 -12.35 -6.26 2.32
N GLY A 16 -11.57 -7.27 2.60
CA GLY A 16 -11.51 -8.46 1.77
C GLY A 16 -10.11 -9.03 1.66
N ALA A 17 -10.01 -10.18 1.00
CA ALA A 17 -8.74 -10.86 0.78
C ALA A 17 -7.78 -9.98 -0.05
N PRO A 18 -6.46 -10.16 0.12
CA PRO A 18 -5.49 -9.50 -0.73
C PRO A 18 -5.75 -9.80 -2.20
N PRO A 19 -5.57 -8.82 -3.10
CA PRO A 19 -5.57 -9.10 -4.53
C PRO A 19 -4.41 -10.04 -4.88
N GLU A 20 -4.59 -10.86 -5.89
CA GLU A 20 -3.49 -11.68 -6.40
C GLU A 20 -2.38 -10.78 -6.93
N ALA A 21 -1.15 -11.07 -6.54
CA ALA A 21 0.01 -10.28 -6.92
C ALA A 21 1.28 -11.12 -6.85
N HIS A 22 2.31 -10.70 -7.59
CA HIS A 22 3.63 -11.31 -7.48
C HIS A 22 4.28 -11.00 -6.14
N LEU A 23 4.09 -9.75 -5.66
CA LEU A 23 4.60 -9.30 -4.36
C LEU A 23 3.45 -8.73 -3.55
N THR A 24 3.37 -9.12 -2.29
CA THR A 24 2.39 -8.55 -1.34
C THR A 24 3.13 -8.03 -0.11
N LEU A 25 2.98 -6.74 0.17
CA LEU A 25 3.56 -6.09 1.34
C LEU A 25 2.48 -5.95 2.41
N ASP A 26 2.68 -6.61 3.54
CA ASP A 26 1.77 -6.52 4.69
C ASP A 26 2.32 -5.52 5.70
N LEU A 27 1.64 -4.39 5.86
CA LEU A 27 2.07 -3.30 6.72
C LEU A 27 1.38 -3.29 8.08
N ARG A 28 0.56 -4.31 8.40
CA ARG A 28 -0.33 -4.24 9.56
C ARG A 28 0.39 -4.23 10.91
N ARG A 29 1.51 -4.94 11.04
CA ARG A 29 2.11 -5.23 12.35
C ARG A 29 3.38 -4.46 12.66
N HIS A 30 4.22 -4.19 11.65
CA HIS A 30 5.57 -3.66 11.85
C HIS A 30 5.64 -2.13 11.76
N PHE A 31 4.60 -1.46 11.29
CA PHE A 31 4.63 -0.03 11.03
C PHE A 31 3.51 0.68 11.77
N ARG A 32 3.83 1.90 12.24
CA ARG A 32 2.89 2.73 12.99
C ARG A 32 1.59 2.96 12.19
N ASP A 33 0.46 2.82 12.88
CA ASP A 33 -0.86 3.05 12.31
C ASP A 33 -1.32 4.49 12.61
N PRO A 34 -1.42 5.39 11.59
CA PRO A 34 -1.94 6.73 11.81
C PRO A 34 -3.37 6.77 12.36
N HIS A 35 -4.15 5.70 12.18
CA HIS A 35 -5.51 5.61 12.71
C HIS A 35 -5.59 5.79 14.23
N VAL A 36 -4.52 5.47 14.96
CA VAL A 36 -4.49 5.66 16.42
C VAL A 36 -4.42 7.14 16.82
N ASP A 37 -4.02 8.03 15.92
CA ASP A 37 -4.05 9.47 16.13
C ASP A 37 -5.43 10.00 15.76
N PRO A 38 -6.22 10.55 16.73
CA PRO A 38 -7.56 11.04 16.45
C PRO A 38 -7.61 12.11 15.35
N THR A 39 -6.54 12.91 15.20
CA THR A 39 -6.51 13.98 14.20
C THR A 39 -6.33 13.44 12.78
N LEU A 40 -5.86 12.21 12.62
CA LEU A 40 -5.60 11.58 11.33
C LEU A 40 -6.63 10.51 10.97
N ARG A 41 -7.43 10.08 11.94
CA ARG A 41 -8.29 8.90 11.80
C ARG A 41 -9.25 8.98 10.61
N ASP A 42 -9.89 10.13 10.40
CA ASP A 42 -10.86 10.32 9.34
C ASP A 42 -10.24 10.86 8.03
N LEU A 43 -8.94 11.12 8.02
CA LEU A 43 -8.20 11.51 6.84
C LEU A 43 -7.71 10.27 6.08
N THR A 44 -7.21 10.49 4.87
CA THR A 44 -6.66 9.42 4.03
C THR A 44 -5.29 9.81 3.51
N ALA A 45 -4.67 8.91 2.74
CA ALA A 45 -3.41 9.18 2.07
C ALA A 45 -3.49 10.35 1.06
N ASN A 46 -4.69 10.79 0.69
CA ASN A 46 -4.85 12.02 -0.10
C ASN A 46 -4.51 13.29 0.70
N ASP A 47 -4.41 13.18 2.01
CA ASP A 47 -4.13 14.30 2.91
C ASP A 47 -2.66 14.30 3.33
N LEU A 48 -2.00 15.46 3.23
CA LEU A 48 -0.58 15.59 3.55
C LEU A 48 -0.21 15.10 4.95
N PRO A 49 -0.98 15.40 6.01
CA PRO A 49 -0.61 14.92 7.35
C PRO A 49 -0.51 13.40 7.45
N VAL A 50 -1.37 12.67 6.75
CA VAL A 50 -1.33 11.20 6.72
C VAL A 50 -0.07 10.73 6.00
N ARG A 51 0.20 11.26 4.81
CA ARG A 51 1.42 10.89 4.07
C ARG A 51 2.68 11.18 4.89
N GLY A 52 2.72 12.34 5.55
CA GLY A 52 3.85 12.70 6.42
C GLY A 52 4.05 11.71 7.55
N ALA A 53 2.97 11.33 8.23
CA ALA A 53 3.04 10.36 9.34
C ALA A 53 3.53 8.99 8.87
N VAL A 54 3.05 8.50 7.74
CA VAL A 54 3.45 7.20 7.19
C VAL A 54 4.90 7.24 6.72
N LEU A 55 5.27 8.22 5.91
CA LEU A 55 6.61 8.28 5.30
C LEU A 55 7.72 8.55 6.32
N THR A 56 7.40 9.11 7.49
CA THR A 56 8.36 9.30 8.58
C THR A 56 8.39 8.13 9.56
N THR A 57 7.52 7.15 9.40
CA THR A 57 7.56 5.93 10.20
C THR A 57 8.85 5.16 9.91
N PRO A 58 9.65 4.81 10.95
CA PRO A 58 10.88 4.06 10.75
C PRO A 58 10.64 2.77 9.96
N GLY A 59 11.48 2.53 8.96
CA GLY A 59 11.44 1.34 8.11
C GLY A 59 10.63 1.51 6.82
N ILE A 60 9.75 2.49 6.72
CA ILE A 60 8.90 2.66 5.52
C ILE A 60 9.74 3.05 4.30
N ARG A 61 10.67 3.98 4.45
CA ARG A 61 11.53 4.38 3.30
C ARG A 61 12.41 3.24 2.84
N GLU A 62 12.97 2.50 3.78
CA GLU A 62 13.77 1.30 3.50
C GLU A 62 12.94 0.24 2.79
N LEU A 63 11.70 0.04 3.19
CA LEU A 63 10.78 -0.89 2.53
C LEU A 63 10.51 -0.48 1.07
N ILE A 64 10.28 0.79 0.82
CA ILE A 64 10.05 1.30 -0.53
C ILE A 64 11.29 1.07 -1.40
N VAL A 65 12.47 1.37 -0.89
CA VAL A 65 13.74 1.14 -1.59
C VAL A 65 13.96 -0.34 -1.87
N ALA A 66 13.76 -1.20 -0.87
CA ALA A 66 13.92 -2.65 -1.02
C ALA A 66 12.94 -3.22 -2.05
N THR A 67 11.70 -2.75 -2.06
CA THR A 67 10.69 -3.19 -3.03
C THR A 67 11.06 -2.76 -4.45
N ALA A 68 11.59 -1.56 -4.62
CA ALA A 68 12.10 -1.11 -5.92
C ALA A 68 13.26 -1.99 -6.40
N LEU A 69 14.14 -2.43 -5.51
CA LEU A 69 15.21 -3.38 -5.85
C LEU A 69 14.66 -4.76 -6.26
N LEU A 70 13.58 -5.22 -5.60
CA LEU A 70 12.90 -6.43 -6.02
C LEU A 70 12.33 -6.29 -7.43
N ALA A 71 11.74 -5.15 -7.76
CA ALA A 71 11.23 -4.89 -9.10
C ALA A 71 12.38 -4.93 -10.14
N ASP A 72 13.55 -4.39 -9.80
CA ASP A 72 14.74 -4.47 -10.67
C ASP A 72 15.15 -5.92 -10.94
N ALA A 73 15.02 -6.79 -9.94
CA ALA A 73 15.31 -8.21 -10.12
C ALA A 73 14.35 -8.87 -11.11
N TYR A 74 13.07 -8.55 -11.04
CA TYR A 74 12.08 -9.01 -12.02
C TYR A 74 12.39 -8.49 -13.42
N GLU A 75 12.79 -7.21 -13.53
CA GLU A 75 13.16 -6.60 -14.80
C GLU A 75 14.38 -7.29 -15.43
N ALA A 76 15.30 -7.80 -14.64
CA ALA A 76 16.46 -8.54 -15.11
C ALA A 76 16.13 -9.96 -15.57
N GLY A 77 14.94 -10.46 -15.29
CA GLY A 77 14.51 -11.78 -15.71
C GLY A 77 14.39 -11.89 -17.23
N PRO A 78 14.52 -13.11 -17.79
CA PRO A 78 14.60 -13.29 -19.25
C PRO A 78 13.25 -13.26 -19.96
N ALA A 79 12.14 -13.40 -19.23
CA ALA A 79 10.80 -13.50 -19.85
C ALA A 79 10.04 -12.20 -19.70
N GLU A 80 9.39 -11.77 -20.77
CA GLU A 80 8.53 -10.58 -20.74
C GLU A 80 7.20 -10.88 -20.05
N ALA A 81 6.86 -10.08 -19.03
CA ALA A 81 5.61 -10.24 -18.30
C ALA A 81 5.28 -8.96 -17.49
N PRO A 82 4.00 -8.72 -17.18
CA PRO A 82 3.65 -7.66 -16.22
C PRO A 82 4.08 -8.04 -14.81
N LEU A 83 4.30 -7.03 -13.96
CA LEU A 83 4.59 -7.18 -12.55
C LEU A 83 3.47 -6.55 -11.73
N THR A 84 2.94 -7.30 -10.76
CA THR A 84 1.89 -6.82 -9.87
C THR A 84 2.37 -6.80 -8.43
N ILE A 85 2.15 -5.68 -7.75
CA ILE A 85 2.55 -5.45 -6.35
C ILE A 85 1.32 -5.01 -5.58
N ALA A 86 0.98 -5.74 -4.52
CA ALA A 86 -0.09 -5.38 -3.61
C ALA A 86 0.48 -4.86 -2.30
N VAL A 87 -0.09 -3.79 -1.76
CA VAL A 87 0.34 -3.17 -0.50
C VAL A 87 -0.88 -3.09 0.41
N GLY A 88 -0.83 -3.77 1.55
CA GLY A 88 -1.96 -3.89 2.46
C GLY A 88 -1.70 -3.38 3.86
N CYS A 89 -2.70 -2.72 4.42
CA CYS A 89 -2.78 -2.42 5.84
C CYS A 89 -4.20 -2.78 6.33
N ALA A 90 -4.55 -2.45 7.56
CA ALA A 90 -5.86 -2.84 8.07
C ALA A 90 -7.01 -2.26 7.24
N GLY A 91 -7.06 -0.93 7.11
CA GLY A 91 -8.16 -0.25 6.44
C GLY A 91 -7.92 0.15 4.99
N GLY A 92 -6.68 0.19 4.54
CA GLY A 92 -6.35 0.61 3.17
C GLY A 92 -6.38 2.12 2.95
N ARG A 93 -6.52 2.92 4.01
CA ARG A 93 -6.70 4.38 3.93
C ARG A 93 -5.44 5.18 4.21
N HIS A 94 -4.52 4.66 4.99
CA HIS A 94 -3.33 5.37 5.47
C HIS A 94 -2.04 4.74 4.97
N ARG A 95 -1.55 3.72 5.67
CA ARG A 95 -0.23 3.12 5.39
C ARG A 95 -0.13 2.54 3.98
N ALA A 96 -1.07 1.68 3.61
CA ALA A 96 -1.03 1.00 2.30
C ALA A 96 -1.12 2.00 1.16
N ALA A 97 -2.08 2.93 1.21
CA ALA A 97 -2.27 3.88 0.13
C ALA A 97 -1.07 4.82 -0.01
N THR A 98 -0.49 5.30 1.09
CA THR A 98 0.70 6.16 1.06
C THR A 98 1.92 5.44 0.49
N VAL A 99 2.18 4.21 0.95
CA VAL A 99 3.32 3.43 0.46
C VAL A 99 3.13 3.09 -1.02
N ALA A 100 1.93 2.72 -1.43
CA ALA A 100 1.63 2.44 -2.84
C ALA A 100 1.87 3.67 -3.73
N MET A 101 1.45 4.86 -3.29
CA MET A 101 1.71 6.12 -4.01
C MET A 101 3.21 6.39 -4.16
N ALA A 102 3.96 6.28 -3.08
CA ALA A 102 5.40 6.54 -3.10
C ALA A 102 6.14 5.50 -3.94
N LEU A 103 5.74 4.24 -3.85
CA LEU A 103 6.33 3.16 -4.63
C LEU A 103 6.05 3.34 -6.13
N ALA A 104 4.80 3.63 -6.50
CA ALA A 104 4.42 3.87 -7.89
C ALA A 104 5.21 5.04 -8.49
N ARG A 105 5.36 6.12 -7.72
CA ARG A 105 6.15 7.28 -8.15
C ARG A 105 7.61 6.91 -8.38
N ARG A 106 8.21 6.12 -7.49
CA ARG A 106 9.59 5.68 -7.63
C ARG A 106 9.77 4.77 -8.84
N LEU A 107 8.87 3.80 -9.02
CA LEU A 107 8.94 2.85 -10.13
C LEU A 107 8.71 3.51 -11.48
N SER A 108 7.87 4.55 -11.56
CA SER A 108 7.63 5.27 -12.82
C SER A 108 8.88 5.95 -13.39
N LYS A 109 9.88 6.23 -12.54
CA LYS A 109 11.15 6.83 -12.98
C LYS A 109 12.01 5.87 -13.82
N THR A 110 11.70 4.59 -13.82
CA THR A 110 12.42 3.59 -14.63
C THR A 110 12.02 3.59 -16.10
N GLY A 111 10.94 4.31 -16.46
CA GLY A 111 10.38 4.32 -17.80
C GLY A 111 9.38 3.20 -18.08
N ILE A 112 9.21 2.24 -17.16
CA ILE A 112 8.19 1.21 -17.27
C ILE A 112 6.83 1.83 -16.92
N PRO A 113 5.76 1.59 -17.71
CA PRO A 113 4.42 2.09 -17.36
C PRO A 113 3.96 1.55 -16.01
N VAL A 114 3.46 2.44 -15.15
CA VAL A 114 3.00 2.08 -13.80
C VAL A 114 1.57 2.55 -13.61
N ASP A 115 0.67 1.63 -13.23
CA ASP A 115 -0.68 1.93 -12.79
C ASP A 115 -0.75 1.86 -11.26
N LEU A 116 -1.38 2.86 -10.66
CA LEU A 116 -1.67 2.89 -9.23
C LEU A 116 -3.18 2.71 -9.03
N VAL A 117 -3.54 1.70 -8.25
CA VAL A 117 -4.94 1.39 -7.95
C VAL A 117 -5.13 1.38 -6.42
N HIS A 118 -6.10 2.13 -5.93
CA HIS A 118 -6.50 2.10 -4.52
C HIS A 118 -7.84 1.36 -4.43
N ARG A 119 -7.80 0.09 -4.02
CA ARG A 119 -9.02 -0.72 -3.92
C ARG A 119 -9.97 -0.24 -2.83
N ASP A 120 -9.44 0.19 -1.69
CA ASP A 120 -10.22 0.41 -0.48
C ASP A 120 -10.09 1.83 0.11
N LEU A 121 -9.43 2.76 -0.58
CA LEU A 121 -9.13 4.10 -0.08
C LEU A 121 -10.39 4.86 0.37
N ASP A 122 -11.48 4.74 -0.39
CA ASP A 122 -12.71 5.48 -0.18
C ASP A 122 -13.78 4.66 0.57
N LYS A 123 -13.44 3.47 1.04
CA LYS A 123 -14.37 2.63 1.79
C LYS A 123 -14.52 3.11 3.24
N PRO A 124 -15.65 2.80 3.91
CA PRO A 124 -15.87 3.21 5.28
C PRO A 124 -14.80 2.68 6.24
N VAL A 125 -14.56 3.42 7.32
CA VAL A 125 -13.69 2.97 8.41
C VAL A 125 -14.38 1.82 9.13
N HIS A 126 -13.63 0.73 9.35
CA HIS A 126 -14.07 -0.38 10.20
C HIS A 126 -13.41 -0.27 11.56
N GLU A 127 -14.19 -0.55 12.63
CA GLU A 127 -13.62 -0.76 13.94
C GLU A 127 -13.17 -2.22 14.06
N ARG A 128 -12.18 -2.44 14.93
CA ARG A 128 -11.64 -3.77 15.18
C ARG A 128 -12.16 -4.32 16.49
N THR A 129 -12.41 -5.63 16.51
CA THR A 129 -12.61 -6.37 17.76
C THR A 129 -11.26 -6.54 18.47
N ALA A 130 -11.29 -7.05 19.70
CA ALA A 130 -10.07 -7.39 20.44
C ALA A 130 -9.18 -8.41 19.69
N ASP A 131 -9.77 -9.25 18.84
CA ASP A 131 -9.07 -10.25 18.04
C ASP A 131 -8.60 -9.72 16.69
N GLY A 132 -8.90 -8.47 16.37
CA GLY A 132 -8.50 -7.84 15.12
C GLY A 132 -9.47 -8.05 13.96
N ASP A 133 -10.62 -8.70 14.19
CA ASP A 133 -11.63 -8.87 13.16
C ASP A 133 -12.42 -7.60 12.90
N ALA A 134 -12.94 -7.47 11.67
CA ALA A 134 -13.80 -6.35 11.32
C ALA A 134 -15.17 -6.48 12.00
N VAL A 135 -15.70 -5.35 12.45
CA VAL A 135 -17.07 -5.23 12.94
C VAL A 135 -17.83 -4.25 12.04
N THR A 136 -19.04 -3.86 12.45
CA THR A 136 -19.84 -2.87 11.71
C THR A 136 -19.00 -1.64 11.36
N PRO A 137 -19.07 -1.11 10.11
CA PRO A 137 -18.38 0.11 9.76
C PRO A 137 -18.73 1.25 10.71
N ALA A 138 -17.73 2.01 11.12
CA ALA A 138 -17.94 3.14 12.03
C ALA A 138 -18.75 4.24 11.38
N ARG A 139 -18.60 4.44 10.07
CA ARG A 139 -19.36 5.41 9.27
C ARG A 139 -19.47 4.93 7.83
N GLY A 140 -20.59 5.25 7.22
CA GLY A 140 -20.79 5.06 5.79
C GLY A 140 -20.14 6.14 4.95
#